data_6321bc106ce38a4703b0059a308a58b2
#
_entry.id   6321bc106ce38a4703b0059a308a58b2
#
_cell.length_a   1.000
_cell.length_b   1.000
_cell.length_c   1.000
_cell.angle_alpha   90.00
_cell.angle_beta   90.00
_cell.angle_gamma   90.00
#
_symmetry.space_group_name_H-M   'P 1'
#
loop_
_entity.id
_entity.type
_entity.pdbx_description
1 polymer ?
#
loop_
_entity_poly.entity_id
_entity_poly.type
_entity_poly.pdbx_seq_one_letter_code
_entity_poly.pdbx_strand_id
1 'polypeptide(L)'
;MRDILLCRSGHLGWHEWYCPNCNKVHYAHNSCRNRHCPQCQNNSAQNWIAKQQDKLLPVEYFLFTFTIPEELRRLVRSNQKILYNMLFKVSSECLQLLARDKRFLYGETGMVGVLHTWSQTLEYHPHVHFIIPGISISAQNQTLYFARNGFLVHVKALSRLYRFRFKKALQNAGLLKNVTSNIFSKEWVVHGKSVGSGQLAVKYLAQYVYRVAISNQRILSCKKGQVTFSYKDYQSDSYKNITLPALEFMRRFFQHILPKGFQKVRYYGFLHPKESKLFNQMRLLLNARLKISKNPCKENNVMLCPNCGRPMVCIGRKTVNRPPPLLKLFELEAA
;
A
#
# COMPACT_ATOMS: atom_id res chain seq x y z
N MET A 1 -18.08 -7.81 6.09
CA MET A 1 -17.64 -8.02 7.49
C MET A 1 -17.75 -9.49 7.91
N ARG A 2 -18.86 -10.18 7.63
CA ARG A 2 -19.06 -11.60 7.99
C ARG A 2 -17.85 -12.49 7.67
N ASP A 3 -17.32 -12.46 6.45
CA ASP A 3 -16.15 -13.28 6.05
C ASP A 3 -14.90 -12.97 6.89
N ILE A 4 -14.73 -11.72 7.34
CA ILE A 4 -13.58 -11.33 8.18
C ILE A 4 -13.73 -11.91 9.59
N LEU A 5 -14.93 -11.86 10.16
CA LEU A 5 -15.24 -12.42 11.47
C LEU A 5 -15.06 -13.96 11.46
N LEU A 6 -15.46 -14.60 10.36
CA LEU A 6 -15.37 -16.05 10.18
C LEU A 6 -14.02 -16.50 9.60
N CYS A 7 -13.06 -15.59 9.45
CA CYS A 7 -11.76 -15.92 8.90
C CYS A 7 -11.02 -16.93 9.78
N ARG A 8 -10.62 -18.06 9.20
CA ARG A 8 -9.90 -19.16 9.88
C ARG A 8 -10.64 -19.77 11.07
N SER A 9 -11.98 -19.72 11.08
CA SER A 9 -12.83 -20.32 12.12
C SER A 9 -13.43 -21.68 11.72
N GLY A 10 -13.10 -22.19 10.55
CA GLY A 10 -13.73 -23.42 10.00
C GLY A 10 -15.00 -23.15 9.18
N HIS A 11 -15.71 -22.04 9.38
CA HIS A 11 -16.92 -21.69 8.60
C HIS A 11 -16.65 -21.47 7.10
N LEU A 12 -15.39 -21.22 6.72
CA LEU A 12 -14.97 -21.08 5.33
C LEU A 12 -14.37 -22.36 4.76
N GLY A 13 -14.56 -23.48 5.46
CA GLY A 13 -13.97 -24.76 5.13
C GLY A 13 -12.53 -24.91 5.66
N TRP A 14 -11.93 -26.04 5.38
CA TRP A 14 -10.60 -26.40 5.85
C TRP A 14 -9.90 -27.38 4.91
N HIS A 15 -8.61 -27.59 5.15
CA HIS A 15 -7.80 -28.66 4.61
C HIS A 15 -7.45 -29.61 5.73
N GLU A 16 -7.51 -30.90 5.47
CA GLU A 16 -7.14 -31.98 6.39
C GLU A 16 -5.73 -32.44 6.04
N TRP A 17 -4.87 -32.37 7.04
CA TRP A 17 -3.46 -32.72 6.89
C TRP A 17 -3.13 -33.89 7.82
N TYR A 18 -2.56 -34.93 7.27
CA TYR A 18 -2.15 -36.13 8.01
C TYR A 18 -0.64 -36.13 8.19
N CYS A 19 -0.18 -36.40 9.41
CA CYS A 19 1.22 -36.59 9.73
C CYS A 19 1.54 -38.10 9.79
N PRO A 20 2.32 -38.63 8.83
CA PRO A 20 2.65 -40.08 8.84
C PRO A 20 3.50 -40.47 10.05
N ASN A 21 4.28 -39.54 10.61
CA ASN A 21 5.16 -39.82 11.73
C ASN A 21 4.45 -39.81 13.08
N CYS A 22 3.45 -38.96 13.28
CA CYS A 22 2.71 -38.83 14.54
C CYS A 22 1.37 -39.58 14.49
N ASN A 23 0.97 -40.08 13.32
CA ASN A 23 -0.32 -40.70 13.05
C ASN A 23 -1.51 -39.79 13.47
N LYS A 24 -1.39 -38.46 13.25
CA LYS A 24 -2.38 -37.45 13.64
C LYS A 24 -2.88 -36.64 12.47
N VAL A 25 -4.17 -36.31 12.51
CA VAL A 25 -4.79 -35.36 11.57
C VAL A 25 -4.81 -33.95 12.16
N HIS A 26 -4.48 -32.96 11.35
CA HIS A 26 -4.54 -31.55 11.70
C HIS A 26 -5.38 -30.78 10.67
N TYR A 27 -6.17 -29.82 11.13
CA TYR A 27 -7.06 -29.02 10.31
C TYR A 27 -6.49 -27.63 10.10
N ALA A 28 -6.31 -27.23 8.85
CA ALA A 28 -5.93 -25.87 8.47
C ALA A 28 -7.16 -25.14 7.91
N HIS A 29 -7.72 -24.23 8.67
CA HIS A 29 -8.93 -23.50 8.29
C HIS A 29 -8.67 -22.49 7.16
N ASN A 30 -9.61 -22.38 6.23
CA ASN A 30 -9.53 -21.48 5.09
C ASN A 30 -9.58 -20.02 5.51
N SER A 31 -8.82 -19.21 4.79
CA SER A 31 -8.79 -17.76 4.96
C SER A 31 -9.88 -17.07 4.13
N CYS A 32 -10.41 -15.94 4.60
CA CYS A 32 -11.44 -15.17 3.88
C CYS A 32 -10.91 -14.47 2.61
N ARG A 33 -9.59 -14.33 2.47
CA ARG A 33 -8.89 -13.61 1.39
C ARG A 33 -9.38 -12.17 1.19
N ASN A 34 -10.08 -11.61 2.17
CA ASN A 34 -10.56 -10.24 2.09
C ASN A 34 -9.39 -9.27 2.30
N ARG A 35 -9.28 -8.25 1.45
CA ARG A 35 -8.20 -7.26 1.52
C ARG A 35 -8.23 -6.37 2.78
N HIS A 36 -9.30 -6.41 3.53
CA HIS A 36 -9.44 -5.69 4.80
C HIS A 36 -9.27 -6.61 6.02
N CYS A 37 -9.04 -7.89 5.81
CA CYS A 37 -8.82 -8.83 6.91
C CYS A 37 -7.38 -8.71 7.44
N PRO A 38 -7.20 -8.38 8.73
CA PRO A 38 -5.85 -8.22 9.31
C PRO A 38 -5.05 -9.53 9.31
N GLN A 39 -5.73 -10.67 9.41
CA GLN A 39 -5.07 -11.99 9.39
C GLN A 39 -4.59 -12.40 8.00
N CYS A 40 -5.37 -12.09 6.93
CA CYS A 40 -5.04 -12.49 5.56
C CYS A 40 -3.91 -11.65 4.94
N GLN A 41 -3.74 -10.40 5.38
CA GLN A 41 -2.87 -9.46 4.68
C GLN A 41 -1.38 -9.63 5.00
N ASN A 42 -1.04 -10.31 6.10
CA ASN A 42 0.37 -10.46 6.49
C ASN A 42 1.19 -11.24 5.45
N ASN A 43 0.73 -12.42 5.02
CA ASN A 43 1.42 -13.23 4.01
C ASN A 43 1.51 -12.50 2.67
N SER A 44 0.45 -11.78 2.28
CA SER A 44 0.45 -10.96 1.06
C SER A 44 1.48 -9.83 1.15
N ALA A 45 1.66 -9.23 2.33
CA ALA A 45 2.67 -8.20 2.56
C ALA A 45 4.09 -8.77 2.41
N GLN A 46 4.39 -9.91 3.01
CA GLN A 46 5.70 -10.57 2.90
C GLN A 46 6.03 -10.93 1.46
N ASN A 47 5.09 -11.53 0.74
CA ASN A 47 5.26 -11.86 -0.67
C ASN A 47 5.51 -10.63 -1.55
N TRP A 48 4.83 -9.52 -1.25
CA TRP A 48 5.05 -8.26 -1.97
C TRP A 48 6.43 -7.68 -1.65
N ILE A 49 6.86 -7.70 -0.37
CA ILE A 49 8.21 -7.26 0.05
C ILE A 49 9.27 -8.02 -0.75
N ALA A 50 9.20 -9.35 -0.73
CA ALA A 50 10.17 -10.20 -1.44
C ALA A 50 10.23 -9.82 -2.94
N LYS A 51 9.06 -9.74 -3.60
CA LYS A 51 8.99 -9.35 -5.02
C LYS A 51 9.53 -7.94 -5.31
N GLN A 52 9.38 -6.98 -4.39
CA GLN A 52 9.94 -5.63 -4.60
C GLN A 52 11.42 -5.59 -4.29
N GLN A 53 11.90 -6.32 -3.29
CA GLN A 53 13.32 -6.43 -2.96
C GLN A 53 14.13 -7.03 -4.12
N ASP A 54 13.57 -8.02 -4.81
CA ASP A 54 14.18 -8.61 -6.01
C ASP A 54 14.31 -7.63 -7.18
N LYS A 55 13.48 -6.58 -7.18
CA LYS A 55 13.48 -5.53 -8.20
C LYS A 55 14.31 -4.30 -7.82
N LEU A 56 14.93 -4.30 -6.64
CA LEU A 56 15.78 -3.19 -6.26
C LEU A 56 17.03 -3.14 -7.12
N LEU A 57 17.31 -1.95 -7.66
CA LEU A 57 18.53 -1.63 -8.37
C LEU A 57 19.61 -1.20 -7.36
N PRO A 58 20.91 -1.38 -7.65
CA PRO A 58 22.00 -0.98 -6.77
C PRO A 58 22.26 0.53 -6.84
N VAL A 59 21.24 1.33 -6.54
CA VAL A 59 21.26 2.79 -6.54
C VAL A 59 20.60 3.34 -5.28
N GLU A 60 20.79 4.62 -5.02
CA GLU A 60 20.07 5.33 -3.97
C GLU A 60 18.58 5.44 -4.34
N TYR A 61 17.72 5.33 -3.34
CA TYR A 61 16.27 5.48 -3.49
C TYR A 61 15.75 6.70 -2.75
N PHE A 62 14.65 7.24 -3.27
CA PHE A 62 13.97 8.40 -2.72
C PHE A 62 12.51 8.07 -2.41
N LEU A 63 12.03 8.60 -1.29
CA LEU A 63 10.62 8.51 -0.90
C LEU A 63 9.99 9.89 -1.01
N PHE A 64 9.00 10.03 -1.89
CA PHE A 64 8.21 11.23 -2.05
C PHE A 64 6.78 11.00 -1.56
N THR A 65 6.23 12.00 -0.88
CA THR A 65 4.85 11.99 -0.38
C THR A 65 4.12 13.22 -0.89
N PHE A 66 2.98 13.00 -1.54
CA PHE A 66 2.09 14.05 -2.01
C PHE A 66 0.81 14.03 -1.19
N THR A 67 0.53 15.12 -0.51
CA THR A 67 -0.61 15.25 0.38
C THR A 67 -1.67 16.16 -0.24
N ILE A 68 -2.93 15.85 -0.01
CA ILE A 68 -4.06 16.70 -0.39
C ILE A 68 -4.35 17.67 0.77
N PRO A 69 -4.55 18.98 0.51
CA PRO A 69 -4.98 19.93 1.53
C PRO A 69 -6.24 19.47 2.27
N GLU A 70 -6.36 19.90 3.51
CA GLU A 70 -7.45 19.47 4.39
C GLU A 70 -8.82 19.85 3.82
N GLU A 71 -8.91 21.02 3.25
CA GLU A 71 -10.14 21.60 2.68
C GLU A 71 -10.68 20.73 1.51
N LEU A 72 -9.81 20.00 0.82
CA LEU A 72 -10.22 19.08 -0.24
C LEU A 72 -10.65 17.70 0.26
N ARG A 73 -10.42 17.35 1.53
CA ARG A 73 -10.69 16.00 2.05
C ARG A 73 -12.16 15.59 1.87
N ARG A 74 -13.11 16.50 2.09
CA ARG A 74 -14.55 16.23 1.90
C ARG A 74 -14.87 15.93 0.44
N LEU A 75 -14.34 16.75 -0.49
CA LEU A 75 -14.51 16.53 -1.93
C LEU A 75 -13.92 15.19 -2.37
N VAL A 76 -12.72 14.84 -1.87
CA VAL A 76 -12.08 13.56 -2.16
C VAL A 76 -12.90 12.40 -1.60
N ARG A 77 -13.47 12.54 -0.42
CA ARG A 77 -14.31 11.51 0.19
C ARG A 77 -15.56 11.22 -0.62
N SER A 78 -16.21 12.25 -1.16
CA SER A 78 -17.40 12.13 -2.01
C SER A 78 -17.10 11.61 -3.41
N ASN A 79 -15.86 11.78 -3.91
CA ASN A 79 -15.43 11.43 -5.28
C ASN A 79 -14.19 10.53 -5.30
N GLN A 80 -14.13 9.53 -4.40
CA GLN A 80 -12.93 8.73 -4.13
C GLN A 80 -12.25 8.19 -5.38
N LYS A 81 -12.99 7.49 -6.25
CA LYS A 81 -12.40 6.83 -7.43
C LYS A 81 -11.75 7.83 -8.38
N ILE A 82 -12.42 8.95 -8.62
CA ILE A 82 -11.93 10.01 -9.53
C ILE A 82 -10.71 10.70 -8.91
N LEU A 83 -10.83 11.17 -7.68
CA LEU A 83 -9.80 12.00 -7.05
C LEU A 83 -8.58 11.20 -6.56
N TYR A 84 -8.72 9.93 -6.21
CA TYR A 84 -7.57 9.06 -5.97
C TYR A 84 -6.81 8.76 -7.28
N ASN A 85 -7.52 8.58 -8.40
CA ASN A 85 -6.89 8.43 -9.71
C ASN A 85 -6.16 9.72 -10.11
N MET A 86 -6.78 10.87 -9.88
CA MET A 86 -6.19 12.20 -10.13
C MET A 86 -4.93 12.40 -9.28
N LEU A 87 -4.98 12.05 -7.99
CA LEU A 87 -3.84 12.15 -7.09
C LEU A 87 -2.65 11.33 -7.62
N PHE A 88 -2.86 10.08 -8.00
CA PHE A 88 -1.82 9.26 -8.61
C PHE A 88 -1.29 9.84 -9.92
N LYS A 89 -2.19 10.21 -10.83
CA LYS A 89 -1.84 10.72 -12.16
C LYS A 89 -1.02 12.00 -12.06
N VAL A 90 -1.55 13.00 -11.37
CA VAL A 90 -0.89 14.32 -11.28
C VAL A 90 0.46 14.21 -10.58
N SER A 91 0.55 13.45 -9.48
CA SER A 91 1.80 13.30 -8.74
C SER A 91 2.88 12.59 -9.57
N SER A 92 2.53 11.49 -10.24
CA SER A 92 3.49 10.75 -11.08
C SER A 92 3.94 11.56 -12.29
N GLU A 93 3.03 12.30 -12.95
CA GLU A 93 3.36 13.18 -14.07
C GLU A 93 4.29 14.34 -13.65
N CYS A 94 4.06 14.92 -12.47
CA CYS A 94 4.93 15.97 -11.93
C CYS A 94 6.35 15.44 -11.65
N LEU A 95 6.46 14.26 -11.06
CA LEU A 95 7.75 13.61 -10.82
C LEU A 95 8.49 13.31 -12.14
N GLN A 96 7.79 12.72 -13.11
CA GLN A 96 8.38 12.41 -14.42
C GLN A 96 8.82 13.68 -15.16
N LEU A 97 8.01 14.74 -15.11
CA LEU A 97 8.36 15.99 -15.79
C LEU A 97 9.64 16.60 -15.22
N LEU A 98 9.78 16.66 -13.89
CA LEU A 98 11.00 17.17 -13.27
C LEU A 98 12.17 16.21 -13.47
N ALA A 99 11.96 14.89 -13.43
CA ALA A 99 13.03 13.93 -13.67
C ALA A 99 13.64 14.08 -15.08
N ARG A 100 12.84 14.44 -16.09
CA ARG A 100 13.34 14.69 -17.47
C ARG A 100 14.16 15.95 -17.63
N ASP A 101 14.12 16.88 -16.66
CA ASP A 101 14.92 18.09 -16.70
C ASP A 101 16.40 17.77 -16.56
N LYS A 102 17.25 18.39 -17.42
CA LYS A 102 18.72 18.25 -17.42
C LYS A 102 19.38 18.57 -16.08
N ARG A 103 18.74 19.42 -15.27
CA ARG A 103 19.22 19.78 -13.93
C ARG A 103 19.08 18.66 -12.91
N PHE A 104 18.27 17.63 -13.20
CA PHE A 104 17.96 16.52 -12.29
C PHE A 104 18.42 15.18 -12.87
N LEU A 105 17.50 14.31 -13.27
CA LEU A 105 17.83 12.97 -13.77
C LEU A 105 17.98 12.89 -15.29
N TYR A 106 17.56 13.90 -16.04
CA TYR A 106 17.65 13.98 -17.50
C TYR A 106 17.10 12.77 -18.28
N GLY A 107 16.11 12.08 -17.74
CA GLY A 107 15.49 10.93 -18.39
C GLY A 107 14.21 10.45 -17.71
N GLU A 108 13.70 9.34 -18.20
CA GLU A 108 12.54 8.70 -17.58
C GLU A 108 12.95 7.85 -16.40
N THR A 109 12.26 8.01 -15.28
CA THR A 109 12.49 7.20 -14.08
C THR A 109 11.34 6.23 -13.84
N GLY A 110 11.64 5.13 -13.15
CA GLY A 110 10.62 4.21 -12.63
C GLY A 110 10.15 4.65 -11.25
N MET A 111 8.90 4.36 -10.92
CA MET A 111 8.40 4.61 -9.56
C MET A 111 7.30 3.64 -9.16
N VAL A 112 7.19 3.38 -7.87
CA VAL A 112 6.09 2.63 -7.25
C VAL A 112 5.30 3.58 -6.37
N GLY A 113 4.03 3.83 -6.71
CA GLY A 113 3.12 4.67 -5.95
C GLY A 113 2.18 3.84 -5.08
N VAL A 114 1.98 4.25 -3.82
CA VAL A 114 1.07 3.60 -2.87
C VAL A 114 0.16 4.64 -2.23
N LEU A 115 -1.16 4.45 -2.37
CA LEU A 115 -2.17 5.32 -1.75
C LEU A 115 -2.33 5.00 -0.27
N HIS A 116 -2.27 6.03 0.54
CA HIS A 116 -2.71 6.03 1.94
C HIS A 116 -3.89 6.98 2.11
N THR A 117 -4.78 6.68 3.06
CA THR A 117 -5.96 7.51 3.32
C THR A 117 -6.13 7.92 4.78
N TRP A 118 -5.19 7.54 5.66
CA TRP A 118 -5.27 7.75 7.11
C TRP A 118 -4.07 8.47 7.69
N SER A 119 -4.32 9.23 8.76
CA SER A 119 -3.29 9.74 9.67
C SER A 119 -3.00 8.73 10.79
N GLN A 120 -2.07 9.06 11.69
CA GLN A 120 -1.78 8.25 12.87
C GLN A 120 -2.99 8.14 13.83
N THR A 121 -3.86 9.14 13.83
CA THR A 121 -5.10 9.19 14.64
C THR A 121 -6.34 8.67 13.90
N LEU A 122 -6.14 7.98 12.78
CA LEU A 122 -7.21 7.44 11.91
C LEU A 122 -8.10 8.52 11.26
N GLU A 123 -7.65 9.75 11.20
CA GLU A 123 -8.36 10.78 10.43
C GLU A 123 -8.17 10.57 8.93
N TYR A 124 -9.15 10.99 8.15
CA TYR A 124 -9.10 10.88 6.71
C TYR A 124 -8.08 11.86 6.12
N HIS A 125 -6.95 11.32 5.63
CA HIS A 125 -5.81 12.07 5.14
C HIS A 125 -5.23 11.43 3.87
N PRO A 126 -5.89 11.59 2.71
CA PRO A 126 -5.42 10.99 1.47
C PRO A 126 -4.07 11.55 1.03
N HIS A 127 -3.14 10.65 0.77
CA HIS A 127 -1.81 10.98 0.24
C HIS A 127 -1.22 9.78 -0.49
N VAL A 128 -0.27 10.03 -1.39
CA VAL A 128 0.42 8.97 -2.14
C VAL A 128 1.90 9.04 -1.82
N HIS A 129 2.46 7.89 -1.48
CA HIS A 129 3.90 7.70 -1.39
C HIS A 129 4.45 7.12 -2.68
N PHE A 130 5.57 7.67 -3.17
CA PHE A 130 6.33 7.11 -4.27
C PHE A 130 7.71 6.70 -3.80
N ILE A 131 8.11 5.44 -4.09
CA ILE A 131 9.51 5.02 -4.05
C ILE A 131 10.07 5.15 -5.46
N ILE A 132 11.19 5.85 -5.58
CA ILE A 132 11.82 6.20 -6.85
C ILE A 132 13.30 5.82 -6.76
N PRO A 133 13.83 4.96 -7.63
CA PRO A 133 15.27 4.78 -7.75
C PRO A 133 15.92 6.05 -8.31
N GLY A 134 17.05 6.45 -7.78
CA GLY A 134 17.83 7.61 -8.20
C GLY A 134 18.54 7.38 -9.53
N ILE A 135 17.82 6.85 -10.50
CA ILE A 135 18.31 6.56 -11.85
C ILE A 135 17.21 6.83 -12.87
N SER A 136 17.63 7.27 -14.03
CA SER A 136 16.76 7.39 -15.20
C SER A 136 17.43 6.82 -16.43
N ILE A 137 16.64 6.63 -17.47
CA ILE A 137 17.12 6.26 -18.79
C ILE A 137 16.66 7.29 -19.81
N SER A 138 17.56 7.71 -20.69
CA SER A 138 17.22 8.55 -21.82
C SER A 138 16.50 7.72 -22.89
N ALA A 139 15.35 8.19 -23.35
CA ALA A 139 14.62 7.55 -24.45
C ALA A 139 15.36 7.62 -25.80
N GLN A 140 16.29 8.59 -25.97
CA GLN A 140 16.99 8.85 -27.23
C GLN A 140 18.20 7.97 -27.44
N ASN A 141 19.04 7.82 -26.42
CA ASN A 141 20.34 7.16 -26.53
C ASN A 141 20.55 6.00 -25.54
N GLN A 142 19.50 5.61 -24.82
CA GLN A 142 19.55 4.56 -23.79
C GLN A 142 20.62 4.76 -22.71
N THR A 143 21.10 6.00 -22.54
CA THR A 143 22.10 6.35 -21.51
C THR A 143 21.43 6.39 -20.14
N LEU A 144 22.11 5.85 -19.14
CA LEU A 144 21.70 5.90 -17.74
C LEU A 144 22.23 7.18 -17.09
N TYR A 145 21.36 7.90 -16.39
CA TYR A 145 21.71 9.05 -15.58
C TYR A 145 21.39 8.77 -14.12
N PHE A 146 22.20 9.28 -13.22
CA PHE A 146 22.10 9.02 -11.79
C PHE A 146 21.75 10.30 -11.05
N ALA A 147 20.96 10.18 -10.01
CA ALA A 147 20.67 11.26 -9.08
C ALA A 147 21.95 11.68 -8.34
N ARG A 148 22.01 12.95 -7.97
CA ARG A 148 23.07 13.42 -7.08
C ARG A 148 22.86 12.83 -5.69
N ASN A 149 23.93 12.62 -4.94
CA ASN A 149 23.87 12.08 -3.60
C ASN A 149 22.87 12.85 -2.72
N GLY A 150 21.90 12.14 -2.17
CA GLY A 150 20.84 12.71 -1.31
C GLY A 150 19.80 13.60 -2.01
N PHE A 151 19.88 13.80 -3.34
CA PHE A 151 19.04 14.77 -4.04
C PHE A 151 18.47 14.22 -5.35
N LEU A 152 17.15 14.26 -5.52
CA LEU A 152 16.47 13.86 -6.75
C LEU A 152 15.90 15.07 -7.50
N VAL A 153 15.03 15.84 -6.87
CA VAL A 153 14.37 17.03 -7.43
C VAL A 153 14.06 18.04 -6.33
N HIS A 154 13.92 19.31 -6.70
CA HIS A 154 13.54 20.37 -5.75
C HIS A 154 12.08 20.23 -5.29
N VAL A 155 11.89 19.96 -4.00
CA VAL A 155 10.57 19.73 -3.38
C VAL A 155 9.65 20.94 -3.53
N LYS A 156 10.16 22.18 -3.37
CA LYS A 156 9.35 23.40 -3.56
C LYS A 156 8.86 23.57 -5.00
N ALA A 157 9.72 23.29 -5.99
CA ALA A 157 9.32 23.32 -7.40
C ALA A 157 8.26 22.25 -7.70
N LEU A 158 8.46 21.05 -7.15
CA LEU A 158 7.51 19.93 -7.27
C LEU A 158 6.15 20.27 -6.64
N SER A 159 6.13 20.88 -5.46
CA SER A 159 4.91 21.33 -4.77
C SER A 159 4.11 22.35 -5.59
N ARG A 160 4.78 23.36 -6.15
CA ARG A 160 4.15 24.37 -7.01
C ARG A 160 3.56 23.75 -8.27
N LEU A 161 4.31 22.88 -8.94
CA LEU A 161 3.87 22.17 -10.13
C LEU A 161 2.68 21.25 -9.84
N TYR A 162 2.74 20.50 -8.73
CA TYR A 162 1.67 19.60 -8.26
C TYR A 162 0.38 20.37 -8.01
N ARG A 163 0.43 21.48 -7.27
CA ARG A 163 -0.71 22.36 -6.98
C ARG A 163 -1.34 22.89 -8.27
N PHE A 164 -0.53 23.42 -9.19
CA PHE A 164 -1.00 23.95 -10.48
C PHE A 164 -1.69 22.88 -11.32
N ARG A 165 -1.05 21.73 -11.48
CA ARG A 165 -1.61 20.62 -12.29
C ARG A 165 -2.84 20.00 -11.65
N PHE A 166 -2.87 19.92 -10.33
CA PHE A 166 -4.05 19.40 -9.63
C PHE A 166 -5.25 20.33 -9.78
N LYS A 167 -5.05 21.66 -9.70
CA LYS A 167 -6.08 22.66 -10.00
C LYS A 167 -6.65 22.48 -11.41
N LYS A 168 -5.78 22.36 -12.42
CA LYS A 168 -6.18 22.13 -13.82
C LYS A 168 -6.94 20.81 -13.98
N ALA A 169 -6.52 19.76 -13.29
CA ALA A 169 -7.19 18.47 -13.32
C ALA A 169 -8.59 18.53 -12.68
N LEU A 170 -8.77 19.25 -11.57
CA LEU A 170 -10.08 19.52 -10.96
C LEU A 170 -10.98 20.31 -11.90
N GLN A 171 -10.44 21.29 -12.60
CA GLN A 171 -11.18 22.09 -13.59
C GLN A 171 -11.68 21.19 -14.73
N ASN A 172 -10.81 20.38 -15.30
CA ASN A 172 -11.16 19.44 -16.39
C ASN A 172 -12.19 18.38 -15.94
N ALA A 173 -12.23 18.03 -14.66
CA ALA A 173 -13.21 17.12 -14.10
C ALA A 173 -14.53 17.80 -13.68
N GLY A 174 -14.69 19.11 -13.88
CA GLY A 174 -15.87 19.90 -13.47
C GLY A 174 -16.04 20.04 -11.95
N LEU A 175 -15.00 19.70 -11.17
CA LEU A 175 -15.05 19.68 -9.70
C LEU A 175 -14.52 20.96 -9.05
N LEU A 176 -13.92 21.85 -9.83
CA LEU A 176 -13.28 23.06 -9.28
C LEU A 176 -14.30 24.03 -8.65
N LYS A 177 -15.53 24.09 -9.18
CA LYS A 177 -16.61 24.92 -8.65
C LYS A 177 -16.99 24.61 -7.17
N ASN A 178 -16.64 23.42 -6.71
CA ASN A 178 -16.89 22.98 -5.32
C ASN A 178 -15.70 23.25 -4.38
N VAL A 179 -14.76 24.08 -4.81
CA VAL A 179 -13.50 24.31 -4.11
C VAL A 179 -13.29 25.82 -3.92
N THR A 180 -12.95 26.23 -2.71
CA THR A 180 -12.59 27.64 -2.41
C THR A 180 -11.25 28.00 -3.05
N SER A 181 -11.17 29.17 -3.67
CA SER A 181 -10.01 29.61 -4.44
C SER A 181 -8.73 29.76 -3.58
N ASN A 182 -8.87 30.09 -2.29
CA ASN A 182 -7.75 30.31 -1.37
C ASN A 182 -6.88 29.06 -1.14
N ILE A 183 -7.39 27.85 -1.42
CA ILE A 183 -6.61 26.61 -1.30
C ILE A 183 -5.42 26.60 -2.26
N PHE A 184 -5.56 27.24 -3.42
CA PHE A 184 -4.50 27.29 -4.43
C PHE A 184 -3.51 28.44 -4.24
N SER A 185 -3.74 29.34 -3.30
CA SER A 185 -2.75 30.36 -2.87
C SER A 185 -1.81 29.84 -1.78
N LYS A 186 -2.24 28.81 -1.02
CA LYS A 186 -1.41 28.16 0.01
C LYS A 186 -0.35 27.25 -0.58
N GLU A 187 0.73 27.01 0.15
CA GLU A 187 1.69 25.96 -0.20
C GLU A 187 1.08 24.58 0.04
N TRP A 188 1.26 23.70 -0.93
CA TRP A 188 0.84 22.30 -0.79
C TRP A 188 1.98 21.43 -0.28
N VAL A 189 1.66 20.48 0.58
CA VAL A 189 2.68 19.65 1.22
C VAL A 189 3.12 18.55 0.26
N VAL A 190 4.36 18.67 -0.20
CA VAL A 190 5.13 17.59 -0.81
C VAL A 190 6.38 17.39 0.02
N HIS A 191 6.65 16.17 0.41
CA HIS A 191 7.84 15.81 1.16
C HIS A 191 8.68 14.84 0.33
N GLY A 192 9.99 15.04 0.30
CA GLY A 192 10.93 14.16 -0.40
C GLY A 192 12.19 13.96 0.43
N LYS A 193 12.64 12.71 0.53
CA LYS A 193 13.89 12.36 1.22
C LYS A 193 14.57 11.16 0.59
N SER A 194 15.89 11.11 0.69
CA SER A 194 16.67 9.90 0.44
C SER A 194 16.34 8.81 1.47
N VAL A 195 16.34 7.56 1.03
CA VAL A 195 16.06 6.37 1.87
C VAL A 195 17.11 5.25 1.62
N GLY A 196 18.28 5.62 1.15
CA GLY A 196 19.41 4.72 0.90
C GLY A 196 19.09 3.64 -0.14
N SER A 197 19.43 2.39 0.11
CA SER A 197 19.27 1.26 -0.84
C SER A 197 17.81 0.87 -1.16
N GLY A 198 16.83 1.57 -0.64
CA GLY A 198 15.41 1.29 -0.86
C GLY A 198 14.82 0.13 -0.07
N GLN A 199 15.62 -0.72 0.56
CA GLN A 199 15.12 -1.88 1.32
C GLN A 199 14.20 -1.46 2.48
N LEU A 200 14.60 -0.44 3.24
CA LEU A 200 13.79 0.10 4.35
C LEU A 200 12.51 0.75 3.83
N ALA A 201 12.57 1.46 2.70
CA ALA A 201 11.41 2.06 2.08
C ALA A 201 10.40 1.02 1.60
N VAL A 202 10.85 -0.07 0.99
CA VAL A 202 9.99 -1.19 0.59
C VAL A 202 9.33 -1.84 1.82
N LYS A 203 10.08 -2.11 2.89
CA LYS A 203 9.53 -2.64 4.15
C LYS A 203 8.51 -1.69 4.78
N TYR A 204 8.82 -0.39 4.80
CA TYR A 204 7.92 0.65 5.28
C TYR A 204 6.60 0.67 4.47
N LEU A 205 6.67 0.74 3.14
CA LEU A 205 5.47 0.78 2.31
C LEU A 205 4.65 -0.51 2.35
N ALA A 206 5.27 -1.66 2.48
CA ALA A 206 4.55 -2.94 2.57
C ALA A 206 3.54 -2.97 3.71
N GLN A 207 3.89 -2.36 4.84
CA GLN A 207 2.97 -2.24 5.97
C GLN A 207 1.68 -1.52 5.59
N TYR A 208 1.75 -0.58 4.66
CA TYR A 208 0.61 0.22 4.23
C TYR A 208 -0.10 -0.37 3.00
N VAL A 209 0.60 -1.14 2.18
CA VAL A 209 -0.01 -1.84 1.02
C VAL A 209 -1.10 -2.81 1.46
N TYR A 210 -0.83 -3.55 2.53
CA TYR A 210 -1.69 -4.64 2.99
C TYR A 210 -2.38 -4.37 4.32
N ARG A 211 -1.96 -3.36 5.09
CA ARG A 211 -2.65 -3.00 6.33
C ARG A 211 -3.92 -2.21 6.06
N VAL A 212 -4.90 -2.49 6.87
CA VAL A 212 -6.05 -1.61 7.09
C VAL A 212 -5.64 -0.62 8.17
N ALA A 213 -5.80 0.66 7.93
CA ALA A 213 -5.56 1.84 8.76
C ALA A 213 -4.82 1.69 10.12
N ILE A 214 -5.08 0.62 10.88
CA ILE A 214 -4.48 0.34 12.19
C ILE A 214 -4.11 -1.14 12.34
N SER A 215 -3.02 -1.46 13.04
CA SER A 215 -2.68 -2.83 13.42
C SER A 215 -3.30 -3.21 14.78
N ASN A 216 -3.57 -4.50 14.98
CA ASN A 216 -4.11 -4.99 16.25
C ASN A 216 -3.22 -4.62 17.45
N GLN A 217 -1.89 -4.61 17.28
CA GLN A 217 -0.93 -4.24 18.33
C GLN A 217 -1.09 -2.80 18.83
N ARG A 218 -1.66 -1.91 18.01
CA ARG A 218 -1.93 -0.53 18.40
C ARG A 218 -3.21 -0.39 19.20
N ILE A 219 -4.12 -1.36 19.15
CA ILE A 219 -5.37 -1.35 19.91
C ILE A 219 -5.07 -1.88 21.30
N LEU A 220 -5.11 -1.01 22.29
CA LEU A 220 -4.74 -1.32 23.68
C LEU A 220 -5.92 -1.83 24.49
N SER A 221 -7.12 -1.30 24.23
CA SER A 221 -8.32 -1.63 24.98
C SER A 221 -9.58 -1.45 24.13
N CYS A 222 -10.56 -2.32 24.33
CA CYS A 222 -11.90 -2.22 23.77
C CYS A 222 -12.90 -2.60 24.86
N LYS A 223 -13.30 -1.62 25.69
CA LYS A 223 -14.15 -1.84 26.88
C LYS A 223 -15.14 -0.71 27.07
N LYS A 224 -16.30 -1.02 27.64
CA LYS A 224 -17.36 -0.04 27.99
C LYS A 224 -17.72 0.91 26.84
N GLY A 225 -17.81 0.40 25.60
CA GLY A 225 -18.16 1.22 24.43
C GLY A 225 -17.04 2.17 23.97
N GLN A 226 -15.82 2.03 24.47
CA GLN A 226 -14.67 2.85 24.09
C GLN A 226 -13.53 1.99 23.52
N VAL A 227 -12.77 2.56 22.58
CA VAL A 227 -11.57 1.95 22.00
C VAL A 227 -10.38 2.87 22.26
N THR A 228 -9.38 2.36 22.96
CA THR A 228 -8.11 3.04 23.20
C THR A 228 -7.03 2.46 22.29
N PHE A 229 -6.29 3.31 21.59
CA PHE A 229 -5.18 2.88 20.76
C PHE A 229 -3.99 3.85 20.83
N SER A 230 -2.79 3.31 20.60
CA SER A 230 -1.56 4.09 20.59
C SER A 230 -1.28 4.67 19.18
N TYR A 231 -0.68 5.86 19.14
CA TYR A 231 -0.18 6.48 17.93
C TYR A 231 1.17 7.19 18.18
N LYS A 232 1.99 7.29 17.13
CA LYS A 232 3.22 8.07 17.19
C LYS A 232 2.90 9.52 16.87
N ASP A 233 3.18 10.40 17.83
CA ASP A 233 3.14 11.85 17.62
C ASP A 233 4.50 12.31 17.08
N TYR A 234 4.52 12.79 15.84
CA TYR A 234 5.75 13.22 15.19
C TYR A 234 6.28 14.57 15.68
N GLN A 235 5.46 15.37 16.37
CA GLN A 235 5.92 16.64 16.93
C GLN A 235 6.76 16.41 18.20
N SER A 236 6.32 15.50 19.06
CA SER A 236 7.01 15.15 20.30
C SER A 236 7.90 13.90 20.15
N ASP A 237 7.94 13.27 18.98
CA ASP A 237 8.60 11.98 18.68
C ASP A 237 8.28 10.87 19.69
N SER A 238 7.14 10.94 20.34
CA SER A 238 6.70 10.04 21.40
C SER A 238 5.43 9.28 21.02
N TYR A 239 5.19 8.15 21.72
CA TYR A 239 3.94 7.42 21.60
C TYR A 239 2.91 7.99 22.58
N LYS A 240 1.73 8.31 22.05
CA LYS A 240 0.57 8.78 22.82
C LYS A 240 -0.62 7.83 22.64
N ASN A 241 -1.54 7.86 23.58
CA ASN A 241 -2.77 7.10 23.52
C ASN A 241 -3.96 8.03 23.22
N ILE A 242 -4.90 7.55 22.45
CA ILE A 242 -6.19 8.21 22.19
C ILE A 242 -7.31 7.22 22.50
N THR A 243 -8.34 7.70 23.19
CA THR A 243 -9.56 6.94 23.48
C THR A 243 -10.73 7.58 22.73
N LEU A 244 -11.44 6.78 21.97
CA LEU A 244 -12.61 7.21 21.19
C LEU A 244 -13.82 6.35 21.54
N PRO A 245 -15.04 6.91 21.48
CA PRO A 245 -16.25 6.09 21.44
C PRO A 245 -16.17 5.05 20.31
N ALA A 246 -16.64 3.83 20.55
CA ALA A 246 -16.53 2.74 19.58
C ALA A 246 -17.14 3.10 18.21
N LEU A 247 -18.26 3.81 18.17
CA LEU A 247 -18.87 4.28 16.93
C LEU A 247 -17.98 5.26 16.17
N GLU A 248 -17.31 6.19 16.89
CA GLU A 248 -16.37 7.15 16.26
C GLU A 248 -15.13 6.44 15.73
N PHE A 249 -14.59 5.48 16.49
CA PHE A 249 -13.49 4.62 16.00
C PHE A 249 -13.89 3.88 14.72
N MET A 250 -15.08 3.25 14.69
CA MET A 250 -15.59 2.56 13.50
C MET A 250 -15.82 3.53 12.34
N ARG A 251 -16.39 4.71 12.60
CA ARG A 251 -16.55 5.75 11.57
C ARG A 251 -15.22 6.13 10.94
N ARG A 252 -14.19 6.41 11.75
CA ARG A 252 -12.83 6.70 11.25
C ARG A 252 -12.27 5.52 10.48
N PHE A 253 -12.35 4.31 11.01
CA PHE A 253 -11.83 3.12 10.37
C PHE A 253 -12.47 2.85 8.98
N PHE A 254 -13.80 2.95 8.88
CA PHE A 254 -14.53 2.69 7.63
C PHE A 254 -14.30 3.74 6.55
N GLN A 255 -13.85 4.94 6.89
CA GLN A 255 -13.46 5.94 5.88
C GLN A 255 -12.32 5.48 4.98
N HIS A 256 -11.52 4.50 5.42
CA HIS A 256 -10.35 4.00 4.71
C HIS A 256 -10.64 2.81 3.80
N ILE A 257 -11.88 2.36 3.75
CA ILE A 257 -12.33 1.35 2.80
C ILE A 257 -12.31 1.95 1.40
N LEU A 258 -11.47 1.37 0.54
CA LEU A 258 -11.32 1.82 -0.83
C LEU A 258 -12.45 1.30 -1.73
N PRO A 259 -12.79 2.00 -2.80
CA PRO A 259 -13.78 1.56 -3.78
C PRO A 259 -13.46 0.15 -4.32
N LYS A 260 -14.51 -0.61 -4.67
CA LYS A 260 -14.36 -1.95 -5.25
C LYS A 260 -13.45 -1.90 -6.49
N GLY A 261 -12.48 -2.81 -6.56
CA GLY A 261 -11.54 -2.90 -7.69
C GLY A 261 -10.47 -1.81 -7.73
N PHE A 262 -10.44 -0.87 -6.78
CA PHE A 262 -9.43 0.19 -6.79
C PHE A 262 -8.02 -0.36 -6.53
N GLN A 263 -7.08 -0.05 -7.44
CA GLN A 263 -5.68 -0.42 -7.32
C GLN A 263 -4.94 0.58 -6.43
N LYS A 264 -4.52 0.11 -5.26
CA LYS A 264 -3.85 0.89 -4.23
C LYS A 264 -2.35 1.07 -4.49
N VAL A 265 -1.76 0.17 -5.28
CA VAL A 265 -0.35 0.20 -5.69
C VAL A 265 -0.28 0.35 -7.20
N ARG A 266 0.55 1.26 -7.67
CA ARG A 266 0.75 1.51 -9.10
C ARG A 266 2.23 1.64 -9.44
N TYR A 267 2.57 1.17 -10.63
CA TYR A 267 3.92 1.17 -11.17
C TYR A 267 4.00 2.11 -12.38
N TYR A 268 5.08 2.84 -12.51
CA TYR A 268 5.27 3.84 -13.56
C TYR A 268 6.69 3.76 -14.14
N GLY A 269 6.85 4.32 -15.36
CA GLY A 269 8.12 4.31 -16.09
C GLY A 269 8.66 2.88 -16.24
N PHE A 270 9.95 2.70 -16.20
CA PHE A 270 10.58 1.39 -16.40
C PHE A 270 10.23 0.33 -15.32
N LEU A 271 9.60 0.71 -14.19
CA LEU A 271 9.06 -0.26 -13.22
C LEU A 271 7.66 -0.75 -13.57
N HIS A 272 7.01 -0.17 -14.59
CA HIS A 272 5.71 -0.66 -15.07
C HIS A 272 5.87 -2.05 -15.69
N PRO A 273 4.95 -3.01 -15.45
CA PRO A 273 5.07 -4.38 -15.97
C PRO A 273 5.25 -4.49 -17.50
N LYS A 274 4.71 -3.54 -18.26
CA LYS A 274 4.89 -3.49 -19.72
C LYS A 274 6.33 -3.18 -20.15
N GLU A 275 7.11 -2.52 -19.29
CA GLU A 275 8.49 -2.10 -19.53
C GLU A 275 9.52 -3.10 -18.98
N SER A 276 9.13 -4.35 -18.79
CA SER A 276 10.00 -5.39 -18.20
C SER A 276 11.27 -5.62 -18.99
N LYS A 277 11.24 -5.48 -20.31
CA LYS A 277 12.42 -5.60 -21.17
C LYS A 277 13.43 -4.49 -20.87
N LEU A 278 12.97 -3.24 -20.83
CA LEU A 278 13.79 -2.08 -20.50
C LEU A 278 14.37 -2.19 -19.09
N PHE A 279 13.57 -2.60 -18.11
CA PHE A 279 14.04 -2.82 -16.75
C PHE A 279 15.14 -3.89 -16.67
N ASN A 280 15.02 -5.00 -17.41
CA ASN A 280 16.04 -6.04 -17.44
C ASN A 280 17.33 -5.55 -18.11
N GLN A 281 17.24 -4.76 -19.19
CA GLN A 281 18.40 -4.13 -19.81
C GLN A 281 19.15 -3.22 -18.82
N MET A 282 18.41 -2.37 -18.10
CA MET A 282 19.02 -1.52 -17.05
C MET A 282 19.73 -2.34 -15.96
N ARG A 283 19.12 -3.46 -15.54
CA ARG A 283 19.77 -4.36 -14.58
C ARG A 283 21.08 -4.93 -15.09
N LEU A 284 21.14 -5.32 -16.36
CA LEU A 284 22.35 -5.82 -16.99
C LEU A 284 23.43 -4.73 -17.07
N LEU A 285 23.06 -3.53 -17.50
CA LEU A 285 23.98 -2.38 -17.57
C LEU A 285 24.55 -2.00 -16.21
N LEU A 286 23.79 -2.20 -15.14
CA LEU A 286 24.21 -1.93 -13.77
C LEU A 286 25.00 -3.08 -13.14
N ASN A 287 25.34 -4.15 -13.90
CA ASN A 287 25.91 -5.38 -13.35
C ASN A 287 25.17 -5.88 -12.10
N ALA A 288 23.89 -5.48 -12.01
CA ALA A 288 23.03 -5.92 -10.94
C ALA A 288 22.90 -7.44 -11.08
N ARG A 289 23.56 -8.18 -10.19
CA ARG A 289 23.39 -9.63 -10.12
C ARG A 289 21.89 -9.88 -10.10
N LEU A 290 21.41 -10.61 -11.11
CA LEU A 290 20.10 -11.22 -11.06
C LEU A 290 20.14 -12.08 -9.78
N LYS A 291 19.70 -11.55 -8.66
CA LYS A 291 19.14 -12.42 -7.65
C LYS A 291 17.98 -13.06 -8.40
N ILE A 292 18.29 -14.18 -9.07
CA ILE A 292 17.25 -15.14 -9.37
C ILE A 292 16.67 -15.36 -7.98
N SER A 293 15.62 -14.60 -7.67
CA SER A 293 14.70 -15.05 -6.68
C SER A 293 14.49 -16.49 -7.15
N LYS A 294 15.11 -17.45 -6.47
CA LYS A 294 14.46 -18.73 -6.34
C LYS A 294 13.10 -18.26 -5.89
N ASN A 295 12.21 -18.01 -6.90
CA ASN A 295 10.80 -17.94 -6.59
C ASN A 295 10.73 -18.97 -5.50
N PRO A 296 10.33 -18.65 -4.25
CA PRO A 296 9.90 -19.75 -3.46
C PRO A 296 8.89 -20.36 -4.41
N CYS A 297 9.47 -21.20 -5.27
CA CYS A 297 8.76 -22.08 -6.17
C CYS A 297 7.71 -22.49 -5.25
N LYS A 298 6.46 -22.17 -5.45
CA LYS A 298 5.46 -22.80 -4.66
C LYS A 298 6.13 -24.03 -4.05
N GLU A 299 7.01 -23.75 -3.05
CA GLU A 299 7.44 -24.80 -2.14
C GLU A 299 6.10 -25.21 -1.71
N ASN A 300 5.66 -26.30 -2.28
CA ASN A 300 4.36 -26.88 -2.02
C ASN A 300 4.25 -26.68 -0.56
N ASN A 301 3.36 -25.74 -0.09
CA ASN A 301 3.33 -25.30 1.29
C ASN A 301 3.27 -26.59 2.09
N VAL A 302 4.44 -27.16 2.34
CA VAL A 302 4.60 -28.42 3.05
C VAL A 302 4.25 -28.03 4.45
N MET A 303 3.03 -28.29 4.82
CA MET A 303 2.58 -28.03 6.17
C MET A 303 3.39 -28.95 7.08
N LEU A 304 4.15 -28.34 7.97
CA LEU A 304 4.93 -29.08 8.96
C LEU A 304 4.02 -29.44 10.13
N CYS A 305 4.17 -30.65 10.62
CA CYS A 305 3.44 -31.13 11.79
C CYS A 305 3.83 -30.30 13.03
N PRO A 306 2.87 -29.69 13.75
CA PRO A 306 3.16 -28.90 14.94
C PRO A 306 3.77 -29.71 16.08
N ASN A 307 3.61 -31.05 16.07
CA ASN A 307 4.15 -31.92 17.12
C ASN A 307 5.60 -32.38 16.85
N CYS A 308 5.95 -32.68 15.59
CA CYS A 308 7.25 -33.31 15.28
C CYS A 308 8.04 -32.56 14.20
N GLY A 309 7.51 -31.47 13.64
CA GLY A 309 8.17 -30.68 12.59
C GLY A 309 8.32 -31.35 11.22
N ARG A 310 7.84 -32.61 11.05
CA ARG A 310 7.96 -33.31 9.77
C ARG A 310 6.85 -32.92 8.78
N PRO A 311 7.11 -33.07 7.46
CA PRO A 311 6.12 -32.79 6.42
C PRO A 311 4.83 -33.60 6.59
N MET A 312 3.70 -32.94 6.35
CA MET A 312 2.37 -33.55 6.39
C MET A 312 1.80 -33.70 4.98
N VAL A 313 0.90 -34.66 4.80
CA VAL A 313 0.19 -34.90 3.53
C VAL A 313 -1.23 -34.37 3.63
N CYS A 314 -1.68 -33.62 2.61
CA CYS A 314 -3.06 -33.17 2.51
C CYS A 314 -3.95 -34.34 2.06
N ILE A 315 -4.81 -34.84 2.94
CA ILE A 315 -5.69 -35.99 2.70
C ILE A 315 -7.12 -35.56 2.33
N GLY A 316 -7.51 -34.33 2.61
CA GLY A 316 -8.86 -33.87 2.31
C GLY A 316 -8.98 -32.33 2.24
N ARG A 317 -10.05 -31.88 1.57
CA ARG A 317 -10.45 -30.46 1.50
C ARG A 317 -11.96 -30.38 1.68
N LYS A 318 -12.41 -29.55 2.60
CA LYS A 318 -13.79 -29.12 2.69
C LYS A 318 -13.93 -27.67 2.26
N THR A 319 -14.61 -27.44 1.15
CA THR A 319 -15.00 -26.10 0.70
C THR A 319 -16.44 -25.87 1.10
N VAL A 320 -16.71 -24.74 1.75
CA VAL A 320 -18.08 -24.29 1.99
C VAL A 320 -18.42 -23.31 0.89
N ASN A 321 -19.50 -23.56 0.15
CA ASN A 321 -20.03 -22.61 -0.80
C ASN A 321 -20.30 -21.29 -0.06
N ARG A 322 -19.84 -20.16 -0.60
CA ARG A 322 -20.12 -18.85 -0.02
C ARG A 322 -21.60 -18.72 0.21
N PRO A 323 -22.08 -18.43 1.44
CA PRO A 323 -23.49 -18.17 1.64
C PRO A 323 -23.94 -16.97 0.81
N PRO A 324 -25.21 -16.94 0.35
CA PRO A 324 -25.75 -15.83 -0.43
C PRO A 324 -25.58 -14.48 0.28
N PRO A 325 -25.59 -13.35 -0.46
CA PRO A 325 -25.37 -12.05 0.13
C PRO A 325 -26.43 -11.65 1.15
N LEU A 326 -26.01 -10.96 2.10
CA LEU A 326 -26.47 -10.38 3.37
C LEU A 326 -27.96 -9.90 3.54
N LEU A 327 -28.94 -10.40 2.86
CA LEU A 327 -30.33 -9.96 3.08
C LEU A 327 -31.05 -10.59 4.28
N LYS A 328 -30.42 -11.53 5.04
CA LYS A 328 -31.06 -12.23 6.16
C LYS A 328 -30.43 -12.06 7.54
N LEU A 329 -29.57 -11.08 7.77
CA LEU A 329 -28.92 -10.90 9.09
C LEU A 329 -29.66 -9.91 10.02
N PHE A 330 -30.73 -9.26 9.55
CA PHE A 330 -31.52 -8.35 10.40
C PHE A 330 -32.76 -9.02 11.05
N GLU A 331 -33.00 -10.29 10.77
CA GLU A 331 -34.18 -11.01 11.34
C GLU A 331 -33.86 -11.87 12.57
N LEU A 332 -32.63 -11.86 13.09
CA LEU A 332 -32.20 -12.72 14.20
C LEU A 332 -32.00 -12.02 15.55
N GLU A 333 -32.38 -10.75 15.68
CA GLU A 333 -32.32 -10.03 16.98
C GLU A 333 -33.70 -9.59 17.49
N ALA A 334 -34.77 -10.23 17.04
CA ALA A 334 -36.11 -10.04 17.57
C ALA A 334 -36.76 -11.37 17.93
N ALA A 335 -36.13 -12.16 18.81
CA ALA A 335 -36.74 -13.26 19.53
C ALA A 335 -36.02 -13.44 20.87
#